data_7b20c6b35643235911b156a8c906e38f
#
_entry.id   7b20c6b35643235911b156a8c906e38f
#
_cell.length_a   1.000
_cell.length_b   1.000
_cell.length_c   1.000
_cell.angle_alpha   90.00
_cell.angle_beta   90.00
_cell.angle_gamma   90.00
#
_symmetry.space_group_name_H-M   'P 1'
#
loop_
_entity.id
_entity.type
_entity.pdbx_description
1 polymer ?
#
loop_
_entity_poly.entity_id
_entity_poly.type
_entity_poly.pdbx_seq_one_letter_code
_entity_poly.pdbx_strand_id
1 'polypeptide(L)'
;ILSYEQKYVGGGKSGGSKGMATLKRKIPADITPEQDEFIRKTAVDAFRYLGCNGVTRIDFMIDMATDKVYINEINTIPGSLAFYLWEPKGVKYPQLLERMIQLALKRHRQSQKINYTFDTNILSMGGSFGSKGSKR
;
A
#
# COMPACT_ATOMS: atom_id res chain seq x y z
N ILE A 1 2.83 -0.27 -20.07
CA ILE A 1 3.67 -1.44 -19.78
C ILE A 1 5.10 -0.96 -19.88
N LEU A 2 5.85 -1.04 -18.79
CA LEU A 2 7.28 -0.79 -18.80
C LEU A 2 7.97 -2.07 -19.27
N SER A 3 8.64 -2.04 -20.43
CA SER A 3 9.47 -3.17 -20.85
C SER A 3 10.68 -3.32 -19.91
N TYR A 4 11.29 -4.50 -19.88
CA TYR A 4 12.51 -4.74 -19.11
C TYR A 4 13.62 -3.73 -19.47
N GLU A 5 13.76 -3.42 -20.75
CA GLU A 5 14.71 -2.42 -21.24
C GLU A 5 14.42 -1.01 -20.70
N GLN A 6 13.14 -0.63 -20.59
CA GLN A 6 12.75 0.66 -20.01
C GLN A 6 12.95 0.70 -18.49
N LYS A 7 12.83 -0.45 -17.82
CA LYS A 7 12.98 -0.55 -16.37
C LYS A 7 14.44 -0.59 -15.92
N TYR A 8 15.33 -1.22 -16.68
CA TYR A 8 16.70 -1.52 -16.25
C TYR A 8 17.82 -1.09 -17.22
N VAL A 9 17.54 -0.91 -18.50
CA VAL A 9 18.58 -0.66 -19.52
C VAL A 9 18.58 0.78 -20.03
N GLY A 10 17.55 1.58 -19.76
CA GLY A 10 17.41 2.98 -20.19
C GLY A 10 18.43 3.99 -19.59
N GLY A 11 19.50 3.54 -18.97
CA GLY A 11 20.53 4.32 -18.28
C GLY A 11 21.85 4.47 -19.04
N GLY A 12 21.83 4.53 -20.39
CA GLY A 12 23.01 4.79 -21.19
C GLY A 12 23.52 6.23 -21.08
N LYS A 13 24.66 6.41 -20.42
CA LYS A 13 25.62 7.53 -20.51
C LYS A 13 25.07 8.97 -20.55
N SER A 14 24.61 9.49 -19.41
CA SER A 14 24.76 10.91 -19.03
C SER A 14 24.50 11.04 -17.54
N GLY A 15 25.46 11.56 -16.78
CA GLY A 15 25.45 11.63 -15.32
C GLY A 15 24.32 12.51 -14.79
N GLY A 16 23.27 11.88 -14.36
CA GLY A 16 22.12 12.45 -13.67
C GLY A 16 21.11 11.33 -13.47
N SER A 17 20.72 11.06 -12.24
CA SER A 17 19.66 10.09 -11.90
C SER A 17 18.35 10.51 -12.57
N LYS A 18 18.14 10.11 -13.82
CA LYS A 18 16.85 10.22 -14.51
C LYS A 18 15.95 9.13 -13.95
N GLY A 19 15.35 9.40 -12.80
CA GLY A 19 14.42 8.48 -12.14
C GLY A 19 13.19 8.19 -13.01
N MET A 20 12.35 7.29 -12.52
CA MET A 20 11.07 6.86 -13.15
C MET A 20 10.20 8.02 -13.66
N ALA A 21 10.42 9.25 -13.19
CA ALA A 21 9.69 10.45 -13.61
C ALA A 21 9.89 10.83 -15.09
N THR A 22 10.98 10.40 -15.74
CA THR A 22 11.33 10.79 -17.13
C THR A 22 10.93 9.75 -18.18
N LEU A 23 10.43 8.59 -17.78
CA LEU A 23 10.00 7.55 -18.72
C LEU A 23 8.72 7.98 -19.48
N LYS A 24 8.66 7.62 -20.77
CA LYS A 24 7.43 7.83 -21.57
C LYS A 24 6.30 7.03 -20.93
N ARG A 25 5.21 7.71 -20.56
CA ARG A 25 4.02 7.11 -19.98
C ARG A 25 2.80 7.53 -20.76
N LYS A 26 1.83 6.63 -20.85
CA LYS A 26 0.51 6.96 -21.34
C LYS A 26 -0.45 7.04 -20.16
N ILE A 27 -1.02 8.21 -19.91
CA ILE A 27 -2.00 8.45 -18.86
C ILE A 27 -3.19 9.19 -19.49
N PRO A 28 -4.38 8.60 -19.51
CA PRO A 28 -4.73 7.25 -19.04
C PRO A 28 -4.09 6.13 -19.87
N ALA A 29 -4.02 4.92 -19.29
CA ALA A 29 -3.55 3.73 -20.00
C ALA A 29 -4.57 3.27 -21.06
N ASP A 30 -4.09 2.58 -22.11
CA ASP A 30 -4.95 1.93 -23.12
C ASP A 30 -5.47 0.61 -22.56
N ILE A 31 -6.57 0.68 -21.83
CA ILE A 31 -7.27 -0.46 -21.25
C ILE A 31 -8.76 -0.29 -21.42
N THR A 32 -9.53 -1.38 -21.34
CA THR A 32 -10.97 -1.30 -21.41
C THR A 32 -11.57 -0.70 -20.12
N PRO A 33 -12.78 -0.13 -20.17
CA PRO A 33 -13.45 0.37 -18.97
C PRO A 33 -13.61 -0.70 -17.89
N GLU A 34 -13.90 -1.93 -18.29
CA GLU A 34 -14.04 -3.07 -17.39
C GLU A 34 -12.72 -3.43 -16.69
N GLN A 35 -11.61 -3.39 -17.44
CA GLN A 35 -10.26 -3.59 -16.90
C GLN A 35 -9.88 -2.44 -15.94
N ASP A 36 -10.19 -1.18 -16.27
CA ASP A 36 -9.93 -0.02 -15.40
C ASP A 36 -10.70 -0.15 -14.07
N GLU A 37 -12.00 -0.48 -14.13
CA GLU A 37 -12.82 -0.67 -12.94
C GLU A 37 -12.29 -1.82 -12.07
N PHE A 38 -11.99 -2.96 -12.68
CA PHE A 38 -11.42 -4.11 -11.97
C PHE A 38 -10.10 -3.77 -11.29
N ILE A 39 -9.18 -3.11 -12.01
CA ILE A 39 -7.86 -2.69 -11.49
C ILE A 39 -8.04 -1.75 -10.30
N ARG A 40 -8.89 -0.73 -10.42
CA ARG A 40 -9.13 0.25 -9.35
C ARG A 40 -9.71 -0.41 -8.10
N LYS A 41 -10.73 -1.24 -8.28
CA LYS A 41 -11.35 -1.98 -7.17
C LYS A 41 -10.32 -2.88 -6.50
N THR A 42 -9.61 -3.69 -7.27
CA THR A 42 -8.61 -4.63 -6.76
C THR A 42 -7.46 -3.91 -6.05
N ALA A 43 -7.01 -2.76 -6.57
CA ALA A 43 -5.97 -1.95 -5.93
C ALA A 43 -6.43 -1.42 -4.56
N VAL A 44 -7.66 -0.93 -4.46
CA VAL A 44 -8.23 -0.43 -3.19
C VAL A 44 -8.40 -1.56 -2.19
N ASP A 45 -8.89 -2.70 -2.62
CA ASP A 45 -9.10 -3.87 -1.77
C ASP A 45 -7.76 -4.42 -1.25
N ALA A 46 -6.75 -4.55 -2.12
CA ALA A 46 -5.39 -4.94 -1.74
C ALA A 46 -4.75 -3.97 -0.74
N PHE A 47 -4.86 -2.66 -0.99
CA PHE A 47 -4.37 -1.62 -0.09
C PHE A 47 -4.97 -1.72 1.31
N ARG A 48 -6.28 -1.93 1.39
CA ARG A 48 -7.01 -2.07 2.66
C ARG A 48 -6.67 -3.37 3.38
N TYR A 49 -6.69 -4.48 2.64
CA TYR A 49 -6.40 -5.81 3.20
C TYR A 49 -5.01 -5.90 3.82
N LEU A 50 -4.02 -5.28 3.17
CA LEU A 50 -2.65 -5.25 3.65
C LEU A 50 -2.39 -4.18 4.72
N GLY A 51 -3.40 -3.41 5.13
CA GLY A 51 -3.25 -2.35 6.12
C GLY A 51 -2.29 -1.25 5.70
N CYS A 52 -2.17 -0.99 4.39
CA CYS A 52 -1.32 0.06 3.86
C CYS A 52 -1.77 1.45 4.34
N ASN A 53 -0.82 2.38 4.40
CA ASN A 53 -1.08 3.78 4.74
C ASN A 53 -0.24 4.71 3.85
N GLY A 54 -0.76 5.88 3.52
CA GLY A 54 -0.06 6.84 2.67
C GLY A 54 -0.13 6.46 1.18
N VAL A 55 1.01 6.45 0.50
CA VAL A 55 1.12 6.18 -0.94
C VAL A 55 1.67 4.78 -1.19
N THR A 56 1.01 4.06 -2.06
CA THR A 56 1.44 2.73 -2.54
C THR A 56 1.27 2.71 -4.06
N ARG A 57 2.27 2.19 -4.78
CA ARG A 57 2.15 1.90 -6.21
C ARG A 57 1.88 0.41 -6.37
N ILE A 58 0.79 0.09 -7.04
CA ILE A 58 0.41 -1.29 -7.33
C ILE A 58 0.48 -1.47 -8.84
N ASP A 59 1.33 -2.39 -9.28
CA ASP A 59 1.56 -2.68 -10.69
C ASP A 59 0.75 -3.90 -11.09
N PHE A 60 0.06 -3.81 -12.24
CA PHE A 60 -0.77 -4.87 -12.80
C PHE A 60 -0.22 -5.33 -14.14
N MET A 61 -0.47 -6.58 -14.48
CA MET A 61 -0.24 -7.15 -15.80
C MET A 61 -1.56 -7.58 -16.41
N ILE A 62 -1.68 -7.38 -17.73
CA ILE A 62 -2.83 -7.85 -18.52
C ILE A 62 -2.30 -8.88 -19.49
N ASP A 63 -2.86 -10.08 -19.45
CA ASP A 63 -2.61 -11.10 -20.45
C ASP A 63 -3.40 -10.76 -21.71
N MET A 64 -2.70 -10.39 -22.76
CA MET A 64 -3.31 -9.97 -24.03
C MET A 64 -3.99 -11.11 -24.79
N ALA A 65 -3.74 -12.37 -24.44
CA ALA A 65 -4.38 -13.51 -25.08
C ALA A 65 -5.72 -13.87 -24.41
N THR A 66 -5.85 -13.60 -23.11
CA THR A 66 -7.02 -13.99 -22.31
C THR A 66 -7.76 -12.82 -21.67
N ASP A 67 -7.27 -11.59 -21.87
CA ASP A 67 -7.75 -10.35 -21.22
C ASP A 67 -7.78 -10.39 -19.69
N LYS A 68 -7.11 -11.37 -19.10
CA LYS A 68 -7.04 -11.51 -17.64
C LYS A 68 -6.07 -10.50 -17.03
N VAL A 69 -6.48 -9.92 -15.92
CA VAL A 69 -5.70 -8.95 -15.16
C VAL A 69 -5.15 -9.60 -13.90
N TYR A 70 -3.86 -9.37 -13.63
CA TYR A 70 -3.13 -9.90 -12.47
C TYR A 70 -2.44 -8.78 -11.72
N ILE A 71 -2.44 -8.84 -10.38
CA ILE A 71 -1.53 -8.03 -9.56
C ILE A 71 -0.12 -8.57 -9.78
N ASN A 72 0.81 -7.70 -10.15
CA ASN A 72 2.21 -8.06 -10.34
C ASN A 72 3.03 -7.77 -9.10
N GLU A 73 3.04 -6.50 -8.65
CA GLU A 73 3.79 -6.11 -7.45
C GLU A 73 3.11 -4.97 -6.70
N ILE A 74 3.38 -4.90 -5.39
CA ILE A 74 2.94 -3.81 -4.52
C ILE A 74 4.19 -3.13 -3.96
N ASN A 75 4.40 -1.87 -4.33
CA ASN A 75 5.49 -1.05 -3.85
C ASN A 75 4.95 -0.05 -2.82
N THR A 76 5.25 -0.28 -1.55
CA THR A 76 4.77 0.54 -0.44
C THR A 76 5.59 1.81 -0.21
N ILE A 77 6.76 1.94 -0.87
CA ILE A 77 7.62 3.13 -0.83
C ILE A 77 8.06 3.47 -2.25
N PRO A 78 7.13 3.92 -3.12
CA PRO A 78 7.46 4.21 -4.51
C PRO A 78 8.42 5.40 -4.59
N GLY A 79 9.42 5.30 -5.47
CA GLY A 79 10.40 6.36 -5.70
C GLY A 79 9.70 7.71 -5.98
N SER A 80 10.20 8.78 -5.36
CA SER A 80 9.62 10.13 -5.43
C SER A 80 8.12 10.17 -5.07
N LEU A 81 7.64 9.23 -4.25
CA LEU A 81 6.22 9.05 -3.88
C LEU A 81 5.29 8.90 -5.10
N ALA A 82 5.84 8.51 -6.25
CA ALA A 82 5.14 8.42 -7.53
C ALA A 82 4.33 9.70 -7.88
N PHE A 83 4.83 10.89 -7.51
CA PHE A 83 4.13 12.17 -7.67
C PHE A 83 3.63 12.39 -9.11
N TYR A 84 4.37 11.91 -10.10
CA TYR A 84 4.06 12.00 -11.51
C TYR A 84 2.78 11.25 -11.93
N LEU A 85 2.23 10.39 -11.08
CA LEU A 85 0.93 9.74 -11.29
C LEU A 85 -0.21 10.56 -10.68
N TRP A 86 0.09 11.44 -9.72
CA TRP A 86 -0.88 12.28 -9.03
C TRP A 86 -1.13 13.61 -9.75
N GLU A 87 -0.08 14.21 -10.33
CA GLU A 87 -0.17 15.50 -11.03
C GLU A 87 -1.24 15.51 -12.13
N PRO A 88 -1.35 14.48 -13.02
CA PRO A 88 -2.41 14.44 -14.02
C PRO A 88 -3.82 14.33 -13.43
N LYS A 89 -3.93 13.98 -12.16
CA LYS A 89 -5.19 13.93 -11.38
C LYS A 89 -5.44 15.20 -10.58
N GLY A 90 -4.63 16.24 -10.77
CA GLY A 90 -4.78 17.54 -10.10
C GLY A 90 -4.17 17.64 -8.71
N VAL A 91 -3.47 16.62 -8.23
CA VAL A 91 -2.78 16.65 -6.94
C VAL A 91 -1.33 17.06 -7.14
N LYS A 92 -0.98 18.29 -6.78
CA LYS A 92 0.39 18.82 -6.86
C LYS A 92 1.28 18.18 -5.80
N TYR A 93 2.59 18.10 -6.08
CA TYR A 93 3.54 17.47 -5.18
C TYR A 93 3.54 18.02 -3.75
N PRO A 94 3.50 19.35 -3.49
CA PRO A 94 3.39 19.87 -2.13
C PRO A 94 2.13 19.39 -1.39
N GLN A 95 1.00 19.30 -2.08
CA GLN A 95 -0.26 18.80 -1.51
C GLN A 95 -0.16 17.31 -1.16
N LEU A 96 0.52 16.53 -2.00
CA LEU A 96 0.80 15.13 -1.73
C LEU A 96 1.65 14.97 -0.46
N LEU A 97 2.72 15.75 -0.32
CA LEU A 97 3.59 15.74 0.86
C LEU A 97 2.84 16.11 2.13
N GLU A 98 2.07 17.18 2.09
CA GLU A 98 1.23 17.60 3.23
C GLU A 98 0.27 16.48 3.66
N ARG A 99 -0.40 15.85 2.68
CA ARG A 99 -1.31 14.74 2.95
C ARG A 99 -0.60 13.54 3.58
N MET A 100 0.62 13.22 3.13
CA MET A 100 1.43 12.15 3.70
C MET A 100 1.78 12.41 5.15
N ILE A 101 2.18 13.65 5.50
CA ILE A 101 2.47 14.06 6.87
C ILE A 101 1.23 13.93 7.75
N GLN A 102 0.08 14.43 7.28
CA GLN A 102 -1.18 14.33 8.02
C GLN A 102 -1.58 12.87 8.31
N LEU A 103 -1.42 11.98 7.31
CA LEU A 103 -1.71 10.55 7.48
C LEU A 103 -0.75 9.89 8.47
N ALA A 104 0.54 10.23 8.44
CA ALA A 104 1.53 9.71 9.37
C ALA A 104 1.21 10.13 10.82
N LEU A 105 0.90 11.41 11.04
CA LEU A 105 0.51 11.93 12.35
C LEU A 105 -0.80 11.30 12.86
N LYS A 106 -1.76 11.10 11.98
CA LYS A 106 -3.01 10.40 12.33
C LYS A 106 -2.72 8.97 12.78
N ARG A 107 -1.93 8.21 12.01
CA ARG A 107 -1.58 6.83 12.34
C ARG A 107 -0.80 6.75 13.66
N HIS A 108 0.15 7.65 13.87
CA HIS A 108 0.90 7.71 15.13
C HIS A 108 -0.04 7.91 16.33
N ARG A 109 -0.96 8.89 16.27
CA ARG A 109 -1.95 9.11 17.32
C ARG A 109 -2.87 7.91 17.56
N GLN A 110 -3.20 7.15 16.51
CA GLN A 110 -4.01 5.94 16.63
C GLN A 110 -3.22 4.82 17.33
N SER A 111 -1.94 4.62 16.96
CA SER A 111 -1.10 3.59 17.58
C SER A 111 -0.85 3.86 19.08
N GLN A 112 -0.74 5.13 19.49
CA GLN A 112 -0.58 5.50 20.91
C GLN A 112 -1.81 5.19 21.76
N LYS A 113 -2.97 4.99 21.17
CA LYS A 113 -4.21 4.63 21.88
C LYS A 113 -4.38 3.11 22.06
N ILE A 114 -3.51 2.31 21.48
CA ILE A 114 -3.55 0.86 21.62
C ILE A 114 -2.80 0.48 22.89
N ASN A 115 -3.53 -0.04 23.89
CA ASN A 115 -2.93 -0.64 25.08
C ASN A 115 -2.44 -2.03 24.73
N TYR A 116 -1.11 -2.26 24.77
CA TYR A 116 -0.49 -3.54 24.53
C TYR A 116 -0.41 -4.42 25.80
N THR A 117 -0.74 -3.86 26.98
CA THR A 117 -0.76 -4.54 28.26
C THR A 117 -2.18 -4.73 28.73
N PHE A 118 -2.61 -5.97 28.85
CA PHE A 118 -3.80 -6.31 29.60
C PHE A 118 -3.35 -6.76 30.99
N ASP A 119 -3.76 -6.02 32.03
CA ASP A 119 -3.68 -6.47 33.42
C ASP A 119 -4.72 -7.59 33.62
N THR A 120 -4.48 -8.76 33.00
CA THR A 120 -5.24 -9.96 33.29
C THR A 120 -4.52 -10.70 34.40
N ASN A 121 -4.85 -10.39 35.64
CA ASN A 121 -4.40 -11.18 36.78
C ASN A 121 -5.28 -12.45 36.90
N ILE A 122 -5.20 -13.30 35.86
CA ILE A 122 -5.93 -14.59 35.81
C ILE A 122 -5.52 -15.46 36.99
N LEU A 123 -4.29 -15.34 37.49
CA LEU A 123 -3.80 -16.09 38.64
C LEU A 123 -4.42 -15.61 39.96
N SER A 124 -4.88 -14.38 40.08
CA SER A 124 -5.57 -13.91 41.30
C SER A 124 -7.05 -14.33 41.34
N MET A 125 -7.64 -14.70 40.24
CA MET A 125 -9.01 -15.24 40.19
C MET A 125 -9.08 -16.75 40.49
N GLY A 126 -7.94 -17.42 40.52
CA GLY A 126 -7.88 -18.88 40.79
C GLY A 126 -7.97 -19.28 42.24
N GLY A 127 -8.20 -18.35 43.18
CA GLY A 127 -8.18 -18.60 44.62
C GLY A 127 -9.49 -19.09 45.26
N SER A 128 -10.53 -19.43 44.52
CA SER A 128 -11.84 -19.79 45.11
C SER A 128 -12.53 -21.05 44.56
N PHE A 129 -11.76 -22.02 44.05
CA PHE A 129 -12.29 -23.37 43.92
C PHE A 129 -11.84 -24.23 45.08
N GLY A 130 -12.37 -23.87 46.25
CA GLY A 130 -12.21 -24.70 47.45
C GLY A 130 -12.91 -26.04 47.25
N SER A 131 -12.11 -27.08 47.15
CA SER A 131 -12.53 -28.47 47.30
C SER A 131 -13.26 -28.66 48.65
N LYS A 132 -14.55 -28.79 48.68
CA LYS A 132 -15.28 -29.38 49.82
C LYS A 132 -15.05 -30.89 49.74
N GLY A 133 -14.04 -31.38 50.40
CA GLY A 133 -13.89 -32.79 50.72
C GLY A 133 -14.96 -33.25 51.66
N SER A 134 -15.84 -34.12 51.18
CA SER A 134 -16.81 -34.85 51.99
C SER A 134 -16.05 -35.92 52.79
N LYS A 135 -16.09 -35.76 54.13
CA LYS A 135 -15.77 -36.87 55.04
C LYS A 135 -17.03 -37.75 55.14
N ARG A 136 -16.90 -39.00 54.72
CA ARG A 136 -17.34 -40.22 55.41
C ARG A 136 -16.78 -41.43 54.72
#